data_945d00a2b2c78d0e93ab72c72935fbbd
#
_entry.id   945d00a2b2c78d0e93ab72c72935fbbd
#
_cell.length_a   1.000
_cell.length_b   1.000
_cell.length_c   1.000
_cell.angle_alpha   90.00
_cell.angle_beta   90.00
_cell.angle_gamma   90.00
#
_symmetry.space_group_name_H-M   'P 1'
#
loop_
_entity.id
_entity.type
_entity.pdbx_description
1 polymer ?
#
loop_
_entity_poly.entity_id
_entity_poly.type
_entity_poly.pdbx_seq_one_letter_code
_entity_poly.pdbx_strand_id
1 'polypeptide(L)'
;VIRTWRFAIGFCLAALCLAACQPSPTQAQPGAVLFQDDFSRTLSGWDRHRETAYWVDYQDGTYHMRINAPNADAVSNPGLDFKDVRVQVEAAKVDGPDNNLFGIVCRYQDPGDFYFFAVSSDGYAGIGVSKSGRRHLLSHETLLPSPRILSGNATNVLRADCVGYELTLYVNGNVVNQAQAAEWDKGDVGLMVGSYEQGGVEIAFDNLSVTQP
;
A
#
# COMPACT_ATOMS: atom_id res chain seq x y z
N VAL A 1 22.87 -91.35 11.55
CA VAL A 1 22.61 -90.08 12.19
C VAL A 1 23.17 -88.97 11.29
N ILE A 2 22.31 -88.30 10.52
CA ILE A 2 22.70 -87.27 9.56
C ILE A 2 22.22 -85.97 10.15
N ARG A 3 23.13 -85.03 10.39
CA ARG A 3 22.90 -83.73 10.97
C ARG A 3 22.84 -82.67 9.84
N THR A 4 21.64 -82.13 9.53
CA THR A 4 21.44 -81.08 8.53
C THR A 4 21.63 -79.69 9.15
N TRP A 5 22.54 -78.93 8.60
CA TRP A 5 22.83 -77.57 8.97
C TRP A 5 21.99 -76.57 8.09
N ARG A 6 21.15 -75.85 8.73
CA ARG A 6 20.36 -74.79 8.07
C ARG A 6 21.12 -73.48 8.13
N PHE A 7 21.52 -72.92 6.99
CA PHE A 7 22.03 -71.59 6.87
C PHE A 7 20.84 -70.59 6.82
N ALA A 8 20.76 -69.68 7.77
CA ALA A 8 19.83 -68.51 7.69
C ALA A 8 20.54 -67.38 6.96
N ILE A 9 20.02 -67.01 5.78
CA ILE A 9 20.48 -65.85 5.04
C ILE A 9 19.70 -64.65 5.58
N GLY A 10 20.38 -63.78 6.33
CA GLY A 10 19.84 -62.49 6.78
C GLY A 10 19.83 -61.48 5.62
N PHE A 11 18.64 -61.03 5.23
CA PHE A 11 18.46 -60.00 4.22
C PHE A 11 18.49 -58.63 4.94
N CYS A 12 19.63 -57.90 4.85
CA CYS A 12 19.71 -56.51 5.29
C CYS A 12 19.05 -55.62 4.25
N LEU A 13 17.82 -55.15 4.53
CA LEU A 13 17.21 -54.04 3.78
C LEU A 13 17.90 -52.75 4.18
N ALA A 14 18.74 -52.20 3.31
CA ALA A 14 19.25 -50.85 3.42
C ALA A 14 18.16 -49.89 2.98
N ALA A 15 17.51 -49.22 3.94
CA ALA A 15 16.57 -48.12 3.68
C ALA A 15 17.36 -46.86 3.25
N LEU A 16 17.38 -46.57 1.93
CA LEU A 16 17.86 -45.29 1.42
C LEU A 16 16.86 -44.19 1.83
N CYS A 17 17.20 -43.39 2.84
CA CYS A 17 16.50 -42.12 3.12
C CYS A 17 16.84 -41.11 2.01
N LEU A 18 15.98 -40.97 1.02
CA LEU A 18 16.00 -39.83 0.10
C LEU A 18 15.55 -38.60 0.89
N ALA A 19 16.51 -37.80 1.41
CA ALA A 19 16.26 -36.48 1.91
C ALA A 19 15.87 -35.60 0.71
N ALA A 20 14.56 -35.43 0.51
CA ALA A 20 14.05 -34.44 -0.42
C ALA A 20 14.41 -33.07 0.12
N CYS A 21 15.39 -32.40 -0.47
CA CYS A 21 15.61 -30.96 -0.28
C CYS A 21 14.35 -30.25 -0.79
N GLN A 22 13.46 -29.88 0.11
CA GLN A 22 12.40 -28.92 -0.21
C GLN A 22 13.07 -27.57 -0.40
N PRO A 23 12.87 -26.89 -1.55
CA PRO A 23 13.36 -25.52 -1.69
C PRO A 23 12.66 -24.68 -0.62
N SER A 24 13.44 -24.04 0.24
CA SER A 24 12.93 -23.04 1.17
C SER A 24 12.20 -21.96 0.35
N PRO A 25 11.03 -21.45 0.78
CA PRO A 25 10.40 -20.34 0.11
C PRO A 25 11.41 -19.20 0.01
N THR A 26 11.74 -18.80 -1.21
CA THR A 26 12.67 -17.69 -1.47
C THR A 26 12.01 -16.44 -0.90
N GLN A 27 12.46 -16.00 0.26
CA GLN A 27 12.04 -14.73 0.83
C GLN A 27 12.52 -13.63 -0.12
N ALA A 28 11.62 -12.76 -0.58
CA ALA A 28 11.98 -11.66 -1.45
C ALA A 28 13.06 -10.81 -0.77
N GLN A 29 14.09 -10.42 -1.53
CA GLN A 29 15.20 -9.65 -0.96
C GLN A 29 14.73 -8.23 -0.66
N PRO A 30 15.20 -7.58 0.43
CA PRO A 30 14.94 -6.18 0.71
C PRO A 30 15.20 -5.30 -0.52
N GLY A 31 14.25 -4.41 -0.84
CA GLY A 31 14.29 -3.55 -2.03
C GLY A 31 13.83 -4.22 -3.33
N ALA A 32 13.48 -5.51 -3.34
CA ALA A 32 12.89 -6.14 -4.52
C ALA A 32 11.57 -5.46 -4.89
N VAL A 33 11.41 -5.14 -6.19
CA VAL A 33 10.17 -4.55 -6.71
C VAL A 33 9.09 -5.64 -6.76
N LEU A 34 7.98 -5.42 -6.05
CA LEU A 34 6.81 -6.28 -6.02
C LEU A 34 5.77 -5.85 -7.06
N PHE A 35 5.60 -4.54 -7.24
CA PHE A 35 4.72 -3.93 -8.22
C PHE A 35 5.22 -2.53 -8.55
N GLN A 36 5.00 -2.06 -9.78
CA GLN A 36 5.27 -0.68 -10.18
C GLN A 36 4.35 -0.26 -11.30
N ASP A 37 4.02 1.03 -11.34
CA ASP A 37 3.20 1.63 -12.38
C ASP A 37 3.60 3.09 -12.59
N ASP A 38 3.93 3.43 -13.82
CA ASP A 38 4.16 4.80 -14.27
C ASP A 38 2.90 5.41 -14.91
N PHE A 39 1.77 4.71 -14.79
CA PHE A 39 0.45 5.09 -15.31
C PHE A 39 0.40 5.43 -16.80
N SER A 40 1.47 5.17 -17.54
CA SER A 40 1.50 5.36 -19.00
C SER A 40 0.58 4.40 -19.76
N ARG A 41 0.20 3.28 -19.14
CA ARG A 41 -0.70 2.26 -19.68
C ARG A 41 -2.01 2.21 -18.92
N THR A 42 -3.11 2.43 -19.60
CA THR A 42 -4.47 2.50 -19.02
C THR A 42 -5.10 1.16 -18.65
N LEU A 43 -4.33 0.06 -18.66
CA LEU A 43 -4.78 -1.31 -18.36
C LEU A 43 -3.93 -1.97 -17.29
N SER A 44 -3.33 -1.19 -16.40
CA SER A 44 -2.46 -1.70 -15.33
C SER A 44 -3.20 -2.14 -14.05
N GLY A 45 -4.54 -2.14 -14.07
CA GLY A 45 -5.36 -2.74 -13.03
C GLY A 45 -6.09 -1.77 -12.12
N TRP A 46 -5.76 -0.47 -12.18
CA TRP A 46 -6.42 0.53 -11.35
C TRP A 46 -7.85 0.79 -11.80
N ASP A 47 -8.69 1.19 -10.85
CA ASP A 47 -10.08 1.52 -11.12
C ASP A 47 -10.21 2.64 -12.17
N ARG A 48 -11.25 2.52 -12.98
CA ARG A 48 -11.70 3.57 -13.90
C ARG A 48 -13.17 3.78 -13.64
N HIS A 49 -13.48 4.92 -13.06
CA HIS A 49 -14.83 5.23 -12.63
C HIS A 49 -15.12 6.71 -12.82
N ARG A 50 -16.32 7.01 -13.29
CA ARG A 50 -16.72 8.40 -13.56
C ARG A 50 -18.16 8.64 -13.17
N GLU A 51 -18.32 9.34 -12.04
CA GLU A 51 -19.62 9.80 -11.53
C GLU A 51 -19.61 11.32 -11.29
N THR A 52 -20.79 11.88 -10.99
CA THR A 52 -20.91 13.32 -10.69
C THR A 52 -20.13 13.70 -9.43
N ALA A 53 -20.16 12.85 -8.41
CA ALA A 53 -19.53 13.12 -7.11
C ALA A 53 -18.00 12.99 -7.15
N TYR A 54 -17.48 12.06 -7.93
CA TYR A 54 -16.05 11.85 -8.12
C TYR A 54 -15.74 11.09 -9.41
N TRP A 55 -14.49 11.16 -9.86
CA TRP A 55 -13.99 10.27 -10.90
C TRP A 55 -12.51 9.91 -10.65
N VAL A 56 -12.13 8.74 -11.16
CA VAL A 56 -10.76 8.23 -11.19
C VAL A 56 -10.49 7.67 -12.57
N ASP A 57 -9.37 8.05 -13.18
CA ASP A 57 -9.01 7.61 -14.53
C ASP A 57 -7.54 7.93 -14.85
N TYR A 58 -7.00 7.30 -15.85
CA TYR A 58 -5.71 7.66 -16.43
C TYR A 58 -5.88 8.87 -17.35
N GLN A 59 -4.98 9.83 -17.24
CA GLN A 59 -4.96 11.03 -18.07
C GLN A 59 -3.52 11.50 -18.27
N ASP A 60 -3.13 11.73 -19.53
CA ASP A 60 -1.81 12.29 -19.93
C ASP A 60 -0.60 11.55 -19.33
N GLY A 61 -0.71 10.22 -19.15
CA GLY A 61 0.34 9.38 -18.62
C GLY A 61 0.46 9.37 -17.09
N THR A 62 -0.51 9.92 -16.38
CA THR A 62 -0.63 9.91 -14.92
C THR A 62 -1.99 9.35 -14.49
N TYR A 63 -2.15 9.02 -13.22
CA TYR A 63 -3.42 8.57 -12.66
C TYR A 63 -4.08 9.70 -11.87
N HIS A 64 -5.25 10.10 -12.31
CA HIS A 64 -6.01 11.20 -11.73
C HIS A 64 -7.15 10.71 -10.85
N MET A 65 -7.30 11.34 -9.69
CA MET A 65 -8.45 11.17 -8.82
C MET A 65 -9.05 12.54 -8.52
N ARG A 66 -10.32 12.74 -8.83
CA ARG A 66 -11.05 13.99 -8.61
C ARG A 66 -12.28 13.78 -7.74
N ILE A 67 -12.40 14.59 -6.71
CA ILE A 67 -13.54 14.62 -5.78
C ILE A 67 -14.29 15.92 -5.98
N ASN A 68 -15.46 15.86 -6.65
CA ASN A 68 -16.29 17.03 -6.94
C ASN A 68 -17.22 17.41 -5.76
N ALA A 69 -17.65 16.42 -4.98
CA ALA A 69 -18.52 16.66 -3.84
C ALA A 69 -17.73 17.15 -2.61
N PRO A 70 -18.29 18.02 -1.75
CA PRO A 70 -17.69 18.34 -0.46
C PRO A 70 -17.84 17.16 0.53
N ASN A 71 -16.93 17.09 1.50
CA ASN A 71 -16.90 16.06 2.56
C ASN A 71 -16.98 14.62 2.00
N ALA A 72 -16.29 14.37 0.92
CA ALA A 72 -16.26 13.11 0.21
C ALA A 72 -14.82 12.67 -0.06
N ASP A 73 -14.64 11.39 -0.32
CA ASP A 73 -13.35 10.82 -0.70
C ASP A 73 -13.54 9.59 -1.60
N ALA A 74 -12.46 9.22 -2.25
CA ALA A 74 -12.34 7.98 -3.01
C ALA A 74 -11.03 7.29 -2.70
N VAL A 75 -11.05 5.96 -2.79
CA VAL A 75 -9.87 5.08 -2.78
C VAL A 75 -9.88 4.30 -4.09
N SER A 76 -8.70 4.11 -4.66
CA SER A 76 -8.47 3.24 -5.81
C SER A 76 -7.30 2.31 -5.52
N ASN A 77 -7.34 1.08 -6.02
CA ASN A 77 -6.32 0.07 -5.80
C ASN A 77 -6.19 -0.86 -7.03
N PRO A 78 -5.04 -1.54 -7.21
CA PRO A 78 -4.79 -2.42 -8.35
C PRO A 78 -5.32 -3.85 -8.19
N GLY A 79 -5.93 -4.23 -7.08
CA GLY A 79 -6.47 -5.58 -6.83
C GLY A 79 -5.40 -6.61 -6.46
N LEU A 80 -4.38 -6.24 -5.69
CA LEU A 80 -3.26 -7.08 -5.27
C LEU A 80 -3.32 -7.39 -3.76
N ASP A 81 -2.44 -8.27 -3.27
CA ASP A 81 -2.35 -8.63 -1.85
C ASP A 81 -0.89 -8.64 -1.39
N PHE A 82 -0.56 -7.84 -0.40
CA PHE A 82 0.78 -7.70 0.14
C PHE A 82 0.76 -7.80 1.66
N LYS A 83 1.83 -8.32 2.25
CA LYS A 83 2.01 -8.35 3.70
C LYS A 83 2.79 -7.11 4.18
N ASP A 84 4.10 -7.17 4.09
CA ASP A 84 4.97 -6.07 4.45
C ASP A 84 5.46 -5.38 3.18
N VAL A 85 5.25 -4.07 3.10
CA VAL A 85 5.56 -3.30 1.89
C VAL A 85 6.09 -1.90 2.22
N ARG A 86 6.87 -1.40 1.28
CA ARG A 86 7.17 0.02 1.11
C ARG A 86 6.50 0.48 -0.17
N VAL A 87 5.58 1.42 -0.07
CA VAL A 87 4.87 2.02 -1.19
C VAL A 87 5.36 3.44 -1.37
N GLN A 88 5.76 3.81 -2.58
CA GLN A 88 6.16 5.18 -2.92
C GLN A 88 5.42 5.65 -4.16
N VAL A 89 5.05 6.93 -4.19
CA VAL A 89 4.35 7.57 -5.33
C VAL A 89 4.67 9.05 -5.36
N GLU A 90 4.71 9.64 -6.53
CA GLU A 90 4.67 11.08 -6.74
C GLU A 90 3.23 11.56 -6.78
N ALA A 91 2.92 12.65 -6.09
CA ALA A 91 1.58 13.20 -6.02
C ALA A 91 1.61 14.72 -6.14
N ALA A 92 0.76 15.28 -6.98
CA ALA A 92 0.62 16.71 -7.18
C ALA A 92 -0.86 17.12 -7.24
N LYS A 93 -1.21 18.22 -6.56
CA LYS A 93 -2.54 18.82 -6.73
C LYS A 93 -2.62 19.48 -8.10
N VAL A 94 -3.66 19.13 -8.86
CA VAL A 94 -3.97 19.70 -10.17
C VAL A 94 -4.98 20.84 -10.05
N ASP A 95 -6.03 20.65 -9.23
CA ASP A 95 -7.11 21.61 -9.05
C ASP A 95 -7.71 21.54 -7.63
N GLY A 96 -8.48 22.56 -7.26
CA GLY A 96 -9.21 22.62 -6.01
C GLY A 96 -8.47 23.28 -4.84
N PRO A 97 -9.10 23.32 -3.66
CA PRO A 97 -8.55 23.97 -2.46
C PRO A 97 -7.32 23.23 -1.94
N ASP A 98 -6.45 23.96 -1.20
CA ASP A 98 -5.29 23.39 -0.52
C ASP A 98 -5.67 22.61 0.74
N ASN A 99 -6.80 22.97 1.37
CA ASN A 99 -7.41 22.18 2.43
C ASN A 99 -8.09 20.95 1.83
N ASN A 100 -7.32 19.91 1.64
CA ASN A 100 -7.69 18.65 1.00
C ASN A 100 -7.04 17.46 1.71
N LEU A 101 -7.21 16.27 1.19
CA LEU A 101 -6.57 15.07 1.69
C LEU A 101 -6.16 14.20 0.51
N PHE A 102 -4.93 13.70 0.48
CA PHE A 102 -4.51 12.70 -0.48
C PHE A 102 -3.35 11.87 0.07
N GLY A 103 -3.13 10.69 -0.52
CA GLY A 103 -2.04 9.85 -0.07
C GLY A 103 -2.13 8.39 -0.47
N ILE A 104 -1.48 7.57 0.35
CA ILE A 104 -1.30 6.13 0.12
C ILE A 104 -2.22 5.35 1.08
N VAL A 105 -2.74 4.24 0.59
CA VAL A 105 -3.46 3.23 1.37
C VAL A 105 -2.61 1.96 1.42
N CYS A 106 -2.57 1.27 2.55
CA CYS A 106 -2.05 -0.08 2.64
C CYS A 106 -2.96 -0.99 3.46
N ARG A 107 -2.76 -2.30 3.26
CA ARG A 107 -3.58 -3.36 3.88
C ARG A 107 -5.07 -3.13 3.66
N TYR A 108 -5.42 -2.69 2.46
CA TYR A 108 -6.81 -2.51 2.07
C TYR A 108 -7.52 -3.87 2.00
N GLN A 109 -8.61 -4.01 2.74
CA GLN A 109 -9.49 -5.16 2.74
C GLN A 109 -10.73 -4.90 1.89
N ASP A 110 -11.35 -3.75 2.11
CA ASP A 110 -12.55 -3.26 1.44
C ASP A 110 -12.67 -1.73 1.64
N PRO A 111 -13.68 -1.05 1.05
CA PRO A 111 -13.86 0.40 1.19
C PRO A 111 -13.99 0.94 2.62
N GLY A 112 -14.29 0.06 3.58
CA GLY A 112 -14.44 0.41 4.99
C GLY A 112 -13.22 0.11 5.85
N ASP A 113 -12.27 -0.74 5.37
CA ASP A 113 -11.25 -1.36 6.19
C ASP A 113 -9.86 -1.28 5.56
N PHE A 114 -9.04 -0.29 6.00
CA PHE A 114 -7.68 -0.04 5.51
C PHE A 114 -6.90 0.93 6.40
N TYR A 115 -5.57 0.99 6.24
CA TYR A 115 -4.74 2.07 6.77
C TYR A 115 -4.50 3.12 5.70
N PHE A 116 -4.44 4.38 6.11
CA PHE A 116 -4.14 5.50 5.20
C PHE A 116 -3.03 6.40 5.73
N PHE A 117 -2.22 6.88 4.81
CA PHE A 117 -1.09 7.78 5.01
C PHE A 117 -1.39 9.05 4.22
N ALA A 118 -1.85 10.05 4.91
CA ALA A 118 -2.43 11.22 4.27
C ALA A 118 -1.59 12.47 4.45
N VAL A 119 -1.57 13.27 3.42
CA VAL A 119 -1.08 14.64 3.42
C VAL A 119 -2.14 15.58 2.87
N SER A 120 -1.97 16.88 3.09
CA SER A 120 -2.79 17.91 2.46
C SER A 120 -1.92 18.98 1.78
N SER A 121 -2.48 19.65 0.78
CA SER A 121 -1.74 20.67 0.02
C SER A 121 -1.47 21.95 0.82
N ASP A 122 -2.10 22.12 1.97
CA ASP A 122 -1.81 23.20 2.94
C ASP A 122 -0.74 22.81 3.98
N GLY A 123 -0.12 21.62 3.85
CA GLY A 123 1.07 21.26 4.60
C GLY A 123 0.86 20.39 5.84
N TYR A 124 -0.23 19.66 5.96
CA TYR A 124 -0.52 18.77 7.09
C TYR A 124 -0.36 17.29 6.69
N ALA A 125 -0.07 16.45 7.68
CA ALA A 125 0.10 15.00 7.47
C ALA A 125 -0.39 14.19 8.67
N GLY A 126 -0.73 12.92 8.42
CA GLY A 126 -1.09 11.97 9.46
C GLY A 126 -1.25 10.54 8.94
N ILE A 127 -1.23 9.59 9.87
CA ILE A 127 -1.53 8.19 9.63
C ILE A 127 -2.82 7.85 10.35
N GLY A 128 -3.72 7.16 9.66
CA GLY A 128 -5.00 6.76 10.23
C GLY A 128 -5.46 5.38 9.78
N VAL A 129 -6.59 4.99 10.31
CA VAL A 129 -7.29 3.76 9.99
C VAL A 129 -8.74 4.07 9.64
N SER A 130 -9.24 3.41 8.60
CA SER A 130 -10.65 3.22 8.36
C SER A 130 -11.02 1.83 8.89
N LYS A 131 -11.98 1.73 9.79
CA LYS A 131 -12.47 0.47 10.34
C LYS A 131 -13.99 0.46 10.36
N SER A 132 -14.58 -0.46 9.61
CA SER A 132 -16.03 -0.53 9.38
C SER A 132 -16.58 0.83 8.90
N GLY A 133 -15.87 1.49 7.98
CA GLY A 133 -16.22 2.80 7.42
C GLY A 133 -16.02 4.00 8.35
N ARG A 134 -15.52 3.80 9.55
CA ARG A 134 -15.20 4.89 10.48
C ARG A 134 -13.71 5.21 10.45
N ARG A 135 -13.37 6.44 10.17
CA ARG A 135 -11.98 6.90 10.08
C ARG A 135 -11.54 7.63 11.33
N HIS A 136 -10.33 7.34 11.78
CA HIS A 136 -9.64 8.12 12.82
C HIS A 136 -8.13 8.07 12.61
N LEU A 137 -7.43 9.08 13.11
CA LEU A 137 -5.98 9.12 13.12
C LEU A 137 -5.44 8.25 14.26
N LEU A 138 -4.28 7.63 14.05
CA LEU A 138 -3.70 6.69 15.00
C LEU A 138 -2.81 7.35 16.06
N SER A 139 -2.10 8.42 15.68
CA SER A 139 -1.11 9.05 16.56
C SER A 139 -1.61 10.32 17.23
N HIS A 140 -2.58 11.02 16.63
CA HIS A 140 -3.06 12.32 17.04
C HIS A 140 -4.55 12.48 16.70
N GLU A 141 -5.24 13.42 17.28
CA GLU A 141 -6.66 13.71 16.99
C GLU A 141 -6.84 14.46 15.64
N THR A 142 -5.81 15.18 15.19
CA THR A 142 -5.81 15.96 13.95
C THR A 142 -4.53 15.71 13.16
N LEU A 143 -4.54 16.02 11.87
CA LEU A 143 -3.32 16.09 11.06
C LEU A 143 -2.35 17.12 11.66
N LEU A 144 -1.07 16.84 11.59
CA LEU A 144 -0.03 17.72 12.10
C LEU A 144 0.67 18.47 10.97
N PRO A 145 1.03 19.75 11.17
CA PRO A 145 1.78 20.51 10.18
C PRO A 145 3.20 19.93 10.01
N SER A 146 3.66 19.89 8.77
CA SER A 146 5.01 19.43 8.44
C SER A 146 5.67 20.35 7.40
N PRO A 147 6.82 20.96 7.71
CA PRO A 147 7.58 21.78 6.75
C PRO A 147 8.23 20.94 5.63
N ARG A 148 8.06 19.63 5.65
CA ARG A 148 8.54 18.71 4.62
C ARG A 148 7.60 18.58 3.44
N ILE A 149 6.36 19.04 3.59
CA ILE A 149 5.35 19.07 2.53
C ILE A 149 5.52 20.35 1.75
N LEU A 150 5.68 20.24 0.46
CA LEU A 150 5.65 21.36 -0.48
C LEU A 150 4.19 21.70 -0.74
N SER A 151 3.76 22.89 -0.31
CA SER A 151 2.36 23.31 -0.37
C SER A 151 1.88 23.68 -1.77
N GLY A 152 0.59 23.74 -1.95
CA GLY A 152 -0.06 24.10 -3.20
C GLY A 152 0.02 23.00 -4.24
N ASN A 153 0.37 23.37 -5.48
CA ASN A 153 0.41 22.45 -6.63
C ASN A 153 1.77 21.74 -6.80
N ALA A 154 2.67 21.88 -5.83
CA ALA A 154 3.99 21.25 -5.92
C ALA A 154 3.88 19.71 -5.82
N THR A 155 4.70 19.01 -6.60
CA THR A 155 4.82 17.56 -6.50
C THR A 155 5.53 17.19 -5.21
N ASN A 156 4.93 16.27 -4.46
CA ASN A 156 5.53 15.63 -3.30
C ASN A 156 5.76 14.14 -3.58
N VAL A 157 6.90 13.63 -3.14
CA VAL A 157 7.16 12.19 -3.12
C VAL A 157 6.68 11.65 -1.78
N LEU A 158 5.62 10.86 -1.81
CA LEU A 158 5.06 10.20 -0.64
C LEU A 158 5.60 8.78 -0.56
N ARG A 159 5.94 8.32 0.66
CA ARG A 159 6.25 6.93 0.92
C ARG A 159 5.59 6.46 2.20
N ALA A 160 4.95 5.30 2.13
CA ALA A 160 4.37 4.58 3.25
C ALA A 160 5.12 3.26 3.46
N ASP A 161 5.69 3.06 4.63
CA ASP A 161 6.23 1.77 5.06
C ASP A 161 5.19 1.10 5.97
N CYS A 162 4.66 -0.06 5.55
CA CYS A 162 3.73 -0.91 6.31
C CYS A 162 4.45 -2.21 6.63
N VAL A 163 5.12 -2.29 7.79
CA VAL A 163 6.02 -3.39 8.16
C VAL A 163 5.66 -3.91 9.56
N GLY A 164 5.25 -5.17 9.66
CA GLY A 164 4.77 -5.71 10.92
C GLY A 164 3.62 -4.85 11.48
N TYR A 165 3.81 -4.29 12.66
CA TYR A 165 2.85 -3.36 13.29
C TYR A 165 3.23 -1.88 13.10
N GLU A 166 4.39 -1.61 12.51
CA GLU A 166 4.91 -0.26 12.33
C GLU A 166 4.40 0.35 11.02
N LEU A 167 3.86 1.56 11.12
CA LEU A 167 3.40 2.37 10.01
C LEU A 167 4.22 3.66 10.00
N THR A 168 4.90 3.96 8.90
CA THR A 168 5.72 5.18 8.80
C THR A 168 5.41 5.93 7.51
N LEU A 169 5.04 7.20 7.65
CA LEU A 169 4.85 8.14 6.52
C LEU A 169 6.11 8.97 6.31
N TYR A 170 6.59 8.97 5.08
CA TYR A 170 7.67 9.85 4.63
C TYR A 170 7.12 10.81 3.57
N VAL A 171 7.59 12.03 3.60
CA VAL A 171 7.37 13.03 2.55
C VAL A 171 8.72 13.59 2.13
N ASN A 172 9.00 13.59 0.83
CA ASN A 172 10.25 14.07 0.24
C ASN A 172 11.50 13.49 0.94
N GLY A 173 11.45 12.17 1.23
CA GLY A 173 12.53 11.42 1.87
C GLY A 173 12.65 11.60 3.40
N ASN A 174 11.80 12.40 4.03
CA ASN A 174 11.83 12.65 5.47
C ASN A 174 10.66 11.98 6.19
N VAL A 175 10.90 11.37 7.35
CA VAL A 175 9.82 10.89 8.22
C VAL A 175 8.99 12.08 8.71
N VAL A 176 7.67 12.01 8.53
CA VAL A 176 6.74 13.05 9.00
C VAL A 176 5.73 12.55 10.01
N ASN A 177 5.42 11.24 10.01
CA ASN A 177 4.54 10.64 11.01
C ASN A 177 4.87 9.16 11.20
N GLN A 178 4.61 8.61 12.40
CA GLN A 178 4.73 7.20 12.74
C GLN A 178 3.58 6.77 13.62
N ALA A 179 3.12 5.53 13.43
CA ALA A 179 2.07 4.93 14.23
C ALA A 179 2.28 3.42 14.35
N GLN A 180 1.59 2.78 15.28
CA GLN A 180 1.50 1.34 15.40
C GLN A 180 0.04 0.90 15.25
N ALA A 181 -0.18 -0.19 14.51
CA ALA A 181 -1.49 -0.77 14.33
C ALA A 181 -1.41 -2.28 14.02
N ALA A 182 -2.41 -3.03 14.45
CA ALA A 182 -2.43 -4.49 14.40
C ALA A 182 -3.76 -5.06 13.89
N GLU A 183 -4.60 -4.25 13.23
CA GLU A 183 -5.92 -4.68 12.78
C GLU A 183 -5.81 -5.70 11.63
N TRP A 184 -4.91 -5.44 10.68
CA TRP A 184 -4.64 -6.32 9.54
C TRP A 184 -3.12 -6.45 9.34
N ASP A 185 -2.66 -7.64 8.91
CA ASP A 185 -1.26 -7.92 8.62
C ASP A 185 -0.94 -7.96 7.13
N LYS A 186 -1.97 -7.94 6.26
CA LYS A 186 -1.86 -7.96 4.80
C LYS A 186 -3.06 -7.29 4.15
N GLY A 187 -3.00 -7.09 2.84
CA GLY A 187 -4.06 -6.52 2.00
C GLY A 187 -3.47 -5.76 0.82
N ASP A 188 -4.33 -5.10 0.04
CA ASP A 188 -3.89 -4.35 -1.12
C ASP A 188 -3.26 -3.00 -0.71
N VAL A 189 -2.56 -2.41 -1.66
CA VAL A 189 -2.11 -1.01 -1.61
C VAL A 189 -3.04 -0.16 -2.47
N GLY A 190 -3.07 1.15 -2.22
CA GLY A 190 -3.93 2.03 -3.00
C GLY A 190 -3.55 3.49 -2.85
N LEU A 191 -4.32 4.31 -3.56
CA LEU A 191 -4.26 5.76 -3.52
C LEU A 191 -5.59 6.31 -3.01
N MET A 192 -5.56 7.43 -2.31
CA MET A 192 -6.76 8.09 -1.83
C MET A 192 -6.73 9.59 -2.09
N VAL A 193 -7.90 10.17 -2.32
CA VAL A 193 -8.13 11.62 -2.38
C VAL A 193 -9.41 11.95 -1.65
N GLY A 194 -9.42 13.06 -0.92
CA GLY A 194 -10.58 13.55 -0.20
C GLY A 194 -10.71 15.06 -0.23
N SER A 195 -11.93 15.52 -0.05
CA SER A 195 -12.31 16.93 0.09
C SER A 195 -12.92 17.18 1.48
N TYR A 196 -12.76 18.39 1.97
CA TYR A 196 -13.48 18.89 3.15
C TYR A 196 -14.71 19.71 2.72
N GLU A 197 -14.90 20.91 3.26
CA GLU A 197 -16.08 21.75 3.00
C GLU A 197 -16.22 22.17 1.52
N GLN A 198 -15.13 22.10 0.75
CA GLN A 198 -15.13 22.46 -0.67
C GLN A 198 -14.69 21.25 -1.51
N GLY A 199 -15.51 20.91 -2.49
CA GLY A 199 -15.16 19.90 -3.50
C GLY A 199 -14.26 20.47 -4.61
N GLY A 200 -14.09 19.70 -5.68
CA GLY A 200 -13.26 20.06 -6.83
C GLY A 200 -11.78 19.72 -6.67
N VAL A 201 -11.42 18.98 -5.63
CA VAL A 201 -10.04 18.50 -5.41
C VAL A 201 -9.66 17.52 -6.49
N GLU A 202 -8.56 17.78 -7.19
CA GLU A 202 -7.98 16.85 -8.16
C GLU A 202 -6.49 16.66 -7.88
N ILE A 203 -6.08 15.40 -7.76
CA ILE A 203 -4.69 14.98 -7.55
C ILE A 203 -4.27 14.09 -8.71
N ALA A 204 -3.09 14.35 -9.27
CA ALA A 204 -2.40 13.48 -10.20
C ALA A 204 -1.34 12.68 -9.45
N PHE A 205 -1.29 11.38 -9.71
CA PHE A 205 -0.29 10.45 -9.18
C PHE A 205 0.57 9.90 -10.31
N ASP A 206 1.85 9.70 -10.02
CA ASP A 206 2.81 9.15 -10.98
C ASP A 206 3.89 8.31 -10.29
N ASN A 207 4.59 7.48 -11.05
CA ASN A 207 5.76 6.73 -10.61
C ASN A 207 5.56 5.91 -9.33
N LEU A 208 4.43 5.19 -9.24
CA LEU A 208 4.16 4.32 -8.11
C LEU A 208 5.09 3.10 -8.10
N SER A 209 5.64 2.80 -6.94
CA SER A 209 6.41 1.58 -6.71
C SER A 209 6.06 0.94 -5.38
N VAL A 210 5.94 -0.39 -5.38
CA VAL A 210 5.76 -1.24 -4.21
C VAL A 210 6.97 -2.15 -4.11
N THR A 211 7.70 -2.07 -3.01
CA THR A 211 8.93 -2.85 -2.81
C THR A 211 8.89 -3.61 -1.49
N GLN A 212 9.69 -4.68 -1.43
CA GLN A 212 9.98 -5.37 -0.17
C GLN A 212 10.76 -4.43 0.76
N PRO A 213 10.37 -4.25 2.04
CA PRO A 213 11.07 -3.43 3.01
C PRO A 213 12.50 -3.85 3.29
#